data_d78c8f9aeb03951f1a3a04bec57a3733
#
_entry.id   d78c8f9aeb03951f1a3a04bec57a3733
#
_cell.length_a   1.000
_cell.length_b   1.000
_cell.length_c   1.000
_cell.angle_alpha   90.00
_cell.angle_beta   90.00
_cell.angle_gamma   90.00
#
_symmetry.space_group_name_H-M   'P 1'
#
loop_
_entity.id
_entity.type
_entity.pdbx_description
1 polymer ?
#
loop_
_entity_poly.entity_id
_entity_poly.type
_entity_poly.pdbx_seq_one_letter_code
_entity_poly.pdbx_strand_id
1 'polypeptide(L)'
;IGEPTTQLTLNTFHLSGVASKSNVTRGVPRIEEILRLTKNPKNPSLTVYMREFEETSQEKAGQYANMIEHTKLVDVTKNIQICFDPDEERSVIETDALLLEQYYEFEKFLNETAGEIEDGNVSKSKWIIRMEFDPETLLEKNITMDDIHYAINSSYGNEITCVYSDFNS
;
A
#
# COMPACT_ATOMS: atom_id res chain seq x y z
N ILE A 1 -10.03 -41.76 22.70
CA ILE A 1 -9.75 -41.00 21.44
C ILE A 1 -10.93 -40.08 21.10
N GLY A 2 -12.20 -40.50 21.27
CA GLY A 2 -13.38 -39.70 20.94
C GLY A 2 -13.59 -38.46 21.83
N GLU A 3 -13.34 -38.58 23.13
CA GLU A 3 -13.59 -37.52 24.12
C GLU A 3 -12.71 -36.27 23.88
N PRO A 4 -11.39 -36.36 23.71
CA PRO A 4 -10.55 -35.20 23.40
C PRO A 4 -10.92 -34.55 22.08
N THR A 5 -11.31 -35.30 21.07
CA THR A 5 -11.73 -34.78 19.76
C THR A 5 -13.04 -34.02 19.89
N THR A 6 -13.98 -34.51 20.66
CA THR A 6 -15.26 -33.84 20.94
C THR A 6 -15.05 -32.54 21.71
N GLN A 7 -14.16 -32.52 22.70
CA GLN A 7 -13.81 -31.31 23.46
C GLN A 7 -13.14 -30.26 22.59
N LEU A 8 -12.24 -30.65 21.71
CA LEU A 8 -11.64 -29.73 20.71
C LEU A 8 -12.69 -29.12 19.78
N THR A 9 -13.67 -29.89 19.35
CA THR A 9 -14.77 -29.42 18.52
C THR A 9 -15.68 -28.45 19.27
N LEU A 10 -16.03 -28.76 20.52
CA LEU A 10 -16.82 -27.88 21.39
C LEU A 10 -16.11 -26.56 21.66
N ASN A 11 -14.82 -26.57 21.97
CA ASN A 11 -14.03 -25.35 22.16
C ASN A 11 -14.04 -24.46 20.92
N THR A 12 -14.07 -25.02 19.72
CA THR A 12 -14.15 -24.27 18.46
C THR A 12 -15.50 -23.57 18.33
N PHE A 13 -16.60 -24.21 18.73
CA PHE A 13 -17.94 -23.60 18.74
C PHE A 13 -18.08 -22.49 19.79
N HIS A 14 -17.54 -22.65 20.97
CA HIS A 14 -17.58 -21.61 22.01
C HIS A 14 -16.78 -20.36 21.63
N LEU A 15 -15.65 -20.51 20.94
CA LEU A 15 -14.84 -19.38 20.44
C LEU A 15 -15.49 -18.65 19.28
N SER A 16 -16.36 -19.28 18.49
CA SER A 16 -17.11 -18.63 17.40
C SER A 16 -18.24 -17.74 17.91
N GLY A 17 -18.73 -17.98 19.13
CA GLY A 17 -19.77 -17.16 19.79
C GLY A 17 -19.23 -15.94 20.54
N VAL A 18 -17.95 -15.90 20.88
CA VAL A 18 -17.27 -14.75 21.46
C VAL A 18 -16.47 -14.10 20.35
N ALA A 19 -16.74 -12.84 20.02
CA ALA A 19 -16.04 -12.05 19.01
C ALA A 19 -14.54 -11.88 19.36
N SER A 20 -13.82 -12.98 19.34
CA SER A 20 -12.37 -13.03 19.44
C SER A 20 -11.84 -12.70 18.04
N LYS A 21 -11.27 -11.51 17.88
CA LYS A 21 -10.56 -11.06 16.68
C LYS A 21 -9.28 -11.87 16.36
N SER A 22 -9.11 -13.03 17.00
CA SER A 22 -7.99 -13.91 16.75
C SER A 22 -8.24 -14.71 15.46
N ASN A 23 -7.58 -14.31 14.38
CA ASN A 23 -7.59 -15.02 13.10
C ASN A 23 -6.85 -16.36 13.14
N VAL A 24 -6.47 -16.86 14.30
CA VAL A 24 -5.71 -18.10 14.43
C VAL A 24 -6.63 -19.31 14.28
N THR A 25 -6.32 -20.17 13.34
CA THR A 25 -7.01 -21.46 13.16
C THR A 25 -6.71 -22.37 14.36
N ARG A 26 -7.76 -22.82 15.06
CA ARG A 26 -7.66 -23.67 16.26
C ARG A 26 -8.49 -24.93 16.11
N GLY A 27 -8.22 -25.92 16.96
CA GLY A 27 -8.99 -27.14 17.03
C GLY A 27 -8.73 -28.11 15.88
N VAL A 28 -9.76 -28.87 15.50
CA VAL A 28 -9.70 -29.92 14.48
C VAL A 28 -9.20 -29.42 13.13
N PRO A 29 -9.64 -28.26 12.59
CA PRO A 29 -9.13 -27.72 11.34
C PRO A 29 -7.61 -27.51 11.35
N ARG A 30 -7.04 -27.07 12.47
CA ARG A 30 -5.59 -26.86 12.58
C ARG A 30 -4.83 -28.19 12.61
N ILE A 31 -5.36 -29.19 13.30
CA ILE A 31 -4.77 -30.53 13.34
C ILE A 31 -4.77 -31.13 11.93
N GLU A 32 -5.86 -30.96 11.19
CA GLU A 32 -5.98 -31.44 9.83
C GLU A 32 -4.97 -30.76 8.88
N GLU A 33 -4.77 -29.45 9.00
CA GLU A 33 -3.75 -28.72 8.25
C GLU A 33 -2.34 -29.27 8.50
N ILE A 34 -2.02 -29.55 9.77
CA ILE A 34 -0.71 -30.09 10.16
C ILE A 34 -0.53 -31.51 9.63
N LEU A 35 -1.53 -32.38 9.80
CA LEU A 35 -1.46 -33.76 9.34
C LEU A 35 -1.35 -33.90 7.82
N ARG A 36 -2.03 -33.01 7.08
CA ARG A 36 -2.00 -32.98 5.62
C ARG A 36 -0.79 -32.24 5.06
N LEU A 37 0.06 -31.64 5.90
CA LEU A 37 1.20 -30.81 5.47
C LEU A 37 0.76 -29.76 4.44
N THR A 38 -0.34 -29.05 4.73
CA THR A 38 -0.95 -28.09 3.82
C THR A 38 0.05 -26.99 3.49
N LYS A 39 0.33 -26.78 2.20
CA LYS A 39 1.28 -25.74 1.74
C LYS A 39 0.78 -24.33 2.03
N ASN A 40 -0.54 -24.11 1.94
CA ASN A 40 -1.19 -22.84 2.19
C ASN A 40 -2.14 -22.96 3.38
N PRO A 41 -1.68 -22.77 4.62
CA PRO A 41 -2.54 -22.78 5.80
C PRO A 41 -3.57 -21.65 5.73
N LYS A 42 -4.75 -21.84 6.33
CA LYS A 42 -5.84 -20.89 6.27
C LYS A 42 -5.46 -19.52 6.88
N ASN A 43 -4.73 -19.56 7.99
CA ASN A 43 -4.24 -18.35 8.67
C ASN A 43 -2.75 -18.54 9.00
N PRO A 44 -1.85 -18.22 8.07
CA PRO A 44 -0.41 -18.29 8.34
C PRO A 44 -0.03 -17.24 9.38
N SER A 45 0.80 -17.60 10.34
CA SER A 45 1.31 -16.67 11.34
C SER A 45 2.80 -16.90 11.57
N LEU A 46 3.51 -15.81 11.76
CA LEU A 46 4.92 -15.80 12.09
C LEU A 46 5.13 -14.92 13.31
N THR A 47 5.86 -15.41 14.30
CA THR A 47 6.26 -14.62 15.47
C THR A 47 7.73 -14.25 15.33
N VAL A 48 8.00 -12.95 15.31
CA VAL A 48 9.36 -12.41 15.23
C VAL A 48 9.71 -11.81 16.60
N TYR A 49 10.80 -12.29 17.18
CA TYR A 49 11.30 -11.77 18.46
C TYR A 49 12.29 -10.64 18.20
N MET A 50 12.11 -9.54 18.93
CA MET A 50 13.02 -8.40 18.88
C MET A 50 14.30 -8.69 19.71
N ARG A 51 15.33 -7.89 19.50
CA ARG A 51 16.56 -7.97 20.32
C ARG A 51 16.30 -7.43 21.72
N GLU A 52 16.97 -7.97 22.72
CA GLU A 52 16.79 -7.64 24.15
C GLU A 52 16.78 -6.14 24.48
N PHE A 53 17.55 -5.33 23.74
CA PHE A 53 17.61 -3.88 23.94
C PHE A 53 16.46 -3.09 23.31
N GLU A 54 15.69 -3.70 22.43
CA GLU A 54 14.65 -3.04 21.62
C GLU A 54 13.26 -3.50 22.00
N GLU A 55 13.12 -4.65 22.68
CA GLU A 55 11.85 -5.25 23.05
C GLU A 55 11.01 -4.40 24.01
N THR A 56 11.64 -3.48 24.74
CA THR A 56 10.97 -2.59 25.69
C THR A 56 10.32 -1.37 25.05
N SER A 57 10.60 -1.10 23.76
CA SER A 57 10.10 0.07 23.05
C SER A 57 8.96 -0.30 22.10
N GLN A 58 7.74 0.16 22.43
CA GLN A 58 6.56 0.00 21.57
C GLN A 58 6.74 0.69 20.21
N GLU A 59 7.39 1.84 20.19
CA GLU A 59 7.62 2.61 18.96
C GLU A 59 8.50 1.83 17.98
N LYS A 60 9.60 1.25 18.45
CA LYS A 60 10.48 0.40 17.62
C LYS A 60 9.76 -0.85 17.14
N ALA A 61 8.92 -1.45 17.97
CA ALA A 61 8.11 -2.60 17.57
C ALA A 61 7.16 -2.23 16.42
N GLY A 62 6.54 -1.06 16.49
CA GLY A 62 5.68 -0.52 15.41
C GLY A 62 6.46 -0.28 14.11
N GLN A 63 7.65 0.31 14.19
CA GLN A 63 8.51 0.53 13.02
C GLN A 63 8.90 -0.78 12.34
N TYR A 64 9.29 -1.80 13.11
CA TYR A 64 9.61 -3.11 12.56
C TYR A 64 8.39 -3.82 11.97
N ALA A 65 7.22 -3.68 12.60
CA ALA A 65 5.98 -4.24 12.05
C ALA A 65 5.66 -3.62 10.68
N ASN A 66 5.73 -2.31 10.54
CA ASN A 66 5.50 -1.60 9.29
C ASN A 66 6.55 -1.96 8.21
N MET A 67 7.80 -2.18 8.62
CA MET A 67 8.87 -2.58 7.70
C MET A 67 8.68 -4.02 7.16
N ILE A 68 8.14 -4.93 7.99
CA ILE A 68 7.92 -6.33 7.62
C ILE A 68 6.59 -6.49 6.84
N GLU A 69 5.60 -5.67 7.13
CA GLU A 69 4.30 -5.73 6.49
C GLU A 69 4.39 -5.34 5.01
N HIS A 70 4.01 -6.28 4.14
CA HIS A 70 3.95 -5.99 2.71
C HIS A 70 2.73 -5.14 2.38
N THR A 71 2.96 -3.87 2.06
CA THR A 71 1.91 -2.92 1.68
C THR A 71 1.93 -2.70 0.17
N LYS A 72 0.79 -2.85 -0.47
CA LYS A 72 0.59 -2.56 -1.89
C LYS A 72 -0.06 -1.19 -2.05
N LEU A 73 0.19 -0.56 -3.19
CA LEU A 73 -0.43 0.73 -3.54
C LEU A 73 -1.97 0.69 -3.44
N VAL A 74 -2.57 -0.45 -3.79
CA VAL A 74 -4.03 -0.67 -3.69
C VAL A 74 -4.53 -0.60 -2.25
N ASP A 75 -3.74 -1.05 -1.28
CA ASP A 75 -4.14 -1.13 0.12
C ASP A 75 -4.26 0.26 0.77
N VAL A 76 -3.54 1.25 0.24
CA VAL A 76 -3.53 2.64 0.72
C VAL A 76 -4.37 3.57 -0.16
N THR A 77 -4.88 3.08 -1.30
CA THR A 77 -5.64 3.88 -2.25
C THR A 77 -7.12 3.85 -1.91
N LYS A 78 -7.73 5.02 -1.76
CA LYS A 78 -9.16 5.20 -1.52
C LYS A 78 -9.97 5.18 -2.81
N ASN A 79 -9.46 5.83 -3.85
CA ASN A 79 -10.14 5.98 -5.13
C ASN A 79 -9.13 6.04 -6.28
N ILE A 80 -9.49 5.44 -7.43
CA ILE A 80 -8.70 5.49 -8.65
C ILE A 80 -9.60 5.92 -9.79
N GLN A 81 -9.19 6.93 -10.53
CA GLN A 81 -9.89 7.45 -11.70
C GLN A 81 -8.93 7.51 -12.87
N ILE A 82 -9.43 7.16 -14.05
CA ILE A 82 -8.71 7.32 -15.32
C ILE A 82 -9.39 8.43 -16.08
N CYS A 83 -8.68 9.53 -16.28
CA CYS A 83 -9.20 10.72 -16.95
C CYS A 83 -8.47 10.92 -18.28
N PHE A 84 -9.19 11.42 -19.28
CA PHE A 84 -8.59 11.88 -20.51
C PHE A 84 -8.56 13.41 -20.47
N ASP A 85 -7.35 13.99 -20.48
CA ASP A 85 -7.11 15.42 -20.43
C ASP A 85 -6.50 15.88 -21.75
N PRO A 86 -7.29 16.39 -22.69
CA PRO A 86 -6.82 16.77 -24.02
C PRO A 86 -6.03 18.07 -24.02
N ASP A 87 -6.16 18.89 -23.01
CA ASP A 87 -5.70 20.28 -22.96
C ASP A 87 -4.69 20.49 -21.81
N GLU A 88 -3.45 20.77 -22.15
CA GLU A 88 -2.38 20.99 -21.17
C GLU A 88 -2.57 22.32 -20.40
N GLU A 89 -3.28 23.29 -21.00
CA GLU A 89 -3.54 24.59 -20.37
C GLU A 89 -4.74 24.59 -19.41
N ARG A 90 -5.68 23.66 -19.58
CA ARG A 90 -6.90 23.54 -18.78
C ARG A 90 -7.21 22.12 -18.45
N SER A 91 -6.82 21.69 -17.28
CA SER A 91 -7.17 20.35 -16.80
C SER A 91 -8.69 20.22 -16.58
N VAL A 92 -9.22 19.09 -17.01
CA VAL A 92 -10.62 18.68 -16.73
C VAL A 92 -10.83 18.39 -15.24
N ILE A 93 -9.75 18.17 -14.49
CA ILE A 93 -9.78 17.89 -13.05
C ILE A 93 -9.63 19.20 -12.29
N GLU A 94 -10.74 19.84 -11.96
CA GLU A 94 -10.75 21.15 -11.27
C GLU A 94 -9.99 21.15 -9.94
N THR A 95 -10.03 20.03 -9.20
CA THR A 95 -9.36 19.91 -7.89
C THR A 95 -7.84 19.92 -8.00
N ASP A 96 -7.29 19.42 -9.10
CA ASP A 96 -5.85 19.25 -9.29
C ASP A 96 -5.28 20.26 -10.31
N ALA A 97 -6.14 21.16 -10.82
CA ALA A 97 -5.79 22.12 -11.88
C ALA A 97 -4.56 22.96 -11.51
N LEU A 98 -4.49 23.46 -10.29
CA LEU A 98 -3.39 24.30 -9.83
C LEU A 98 -2.06 23.53 -9.74
N LEU A 99 -2.11 22.27 -9.29
CA LEU A 99 -0.94 21.40 -9.21
C LEU A 99 -0.40 21.05 -10.60
N LEU A 100 -1.31 20.77 -11.53
CA LEU A 100 -0.95 20.46 -12.92
C LEU A 100 -0.40 21.68 -13.65
N GLU A 101 -0.98 22.87 -13.43
CA GLU A 101 -0.48 24.14 -13.98
C GLU A 101 0.96 24.39 -13.54
N GLN A 102 1.23 24.29 -12.23
CA GLN A 102 2.60 24.44 -11.69
C GLN A 102 3.59 23.42 -12.29
N TYR A 103 3.13 22.18 -12.47
CA TYR A 103 3.96 21.15 -13.07
C TYR A 103 4.30 21.48 -14.53
N TYR A 104 3.33 21.89 -15.36
CA TYR A 104 3.56 22.25 -16.77
C TYR A 104 4.41 23.51 -16.91
N GLU A 105 4.24 24.51 -16.06
CA GLU A 105 5.10 25.69 -16.03
C GLU A 105 6.55 25.32 -15.70
N PHE A 106 6.75 24.45 -14.72
CA PHE A 106 8.09 23.97 -14.34
C PHE A 106 8.73 23.17 -15.48
N GLU A 107 7.98 22.30 -16.11
CA GLU A 107 8.45 21.51 -17.28
C GLU A 107 8.85 22.41 -18.44
N LYS A 108 8.04 23.43 -18.73
CA LYS A 108 8.36 24.43 -19.77
C LYS A 108 9.63 25.18 -19.45
N PHE A 109 9.79 25.60 -18.20
CA PHE A 109 11.02 26.27 -17.74
C PHE A 109 12.25 25.37 -17.88
N LEU A 110 12.15 24.10 -17.55
CA LEU A 110 13.24 23.13 -17.70
C LEU A 110 13.62 22.98 -19.19
N ASN A 111 12.64 22.84 -20.08
CA ASN A 111 12.88 22.70 -21.52
C ASN A 111 13.54 23.95 -22.12
N GLU A 112 13.15 25.15 -21.67
CA GLU A 112 13.76 26.42 -22.11
C GLU A 112 15.20 26.59 -21.60
N THR A 113 15.49 26.09 -20.37
CA THR A 113 16.78 26.30 -19.70
C THR A 113 17.81 25.24 -20.06
N ALA A 114 17.39 23.99 -20.22
CA ALA A 114 18.28 22.86 -20.49
C ALA A 114 18.76 22.78 -21.94
N GLY A 115 18.22 23.64 -22.87
CA GLY A 115 18.41 23.48 -24.29
C GLY A 115 17.85 22.15 -24.75
N GLU A 116 17.27 22.06 -25.91
CA GLU A 116 16.68 20.84 -26.46
C GLU A 116 17.57 19.62 -26.16
N ILE A 117 17.37 18.97 -25.04
CA ILE A 117 17.86 17.61 -24.84
C ILE A 117 17.05 16.84 -25.86
N GLU A 118 17.74 16.38 -26.95
CA GLU A 118 17.23 15.48 -27.96
C GLU A 118 16.81 14.11 -27.36
N ASP A 119 16.09 14.11 -26.28
CA ASP A 119 15.29 12.96 -25.89
C ASP A 119 14.02 13.06 -26.72
N GLY A 120 14.08 12.30 -27.83
CA GLY A 120 13.13 12.38 -28.91
C GLY A 120 11.72 12.57 -28.41
N ASN A 121 11.08 13.61 -28.90
CA ASN A 121 9.72 14.08 -28.74
C ASN A 121 8.74 12.94 -28.36
N VAL A 122 8.88 12.41 -27.14
CA VAL A 122 7.96 11.40 -26.61
C VAL A 122 6.69 12.15 -26.29
N SER A 123 5.77 12.15 -27.26
CA SER A 123 4.44 12.70 -27.06
C SER A 123 3.83 12.05 -25.81
N LYS A 124 3.74 12.81 -24.73
CA LYS A 124 3.11 12.35 -23.50
C LYS A 124 1.67 11.95 -23.78
N SER A 125 1.26 10.86 -23.17
CA SER A 125 -0.12 10.41 -23.25
C SER A 125 -1.04 11.42 -22.56
N LYS A 126 -2.18 11.71 -23.17
CA LYS A 126 -3.22 12.57 -22.58
C LYS A 126 -4.10 11.84 -21.56
N TRP A 127 -3.76 10.62 -21.22
CA TRP A 127 -4.43 9.86 -20.18
C TRP A 127 -3.74 10.08 -18.84
N ILE A 128 -4.54 10.44 -17.84
CA ILE A 128 -4.11 10.68 -16.46
C ILE A 128 -4.75 9.62 -15.56
N ILE A 129 -3.94 9.00 -14.74
CA ILE A 129 -4.40 8.13 -13.65
C ILE A 129 -4.36 8.95 -12.38
N ARG A 130 -5.54 9.33 -11.87
CA ARG A 130 -5.69 10.05 -10.62
C ARG A 130 -5.93 9.06 -9.49
N MET A 131 -5.11 9.14 -8.45
CA MET A 131 -5.22 8.29 -7.27
C MET A 131 -5.44 9.18 -6.04
N GLU A 132 -6.46 8.85 -5.27
CA GLU A 132 -6.69 9.45 -3.95
C GLU A 132 -6.29 8.44 -2.89
N PHE A 133 -5.44 8.85 -1.97
CA PHE A 133 -4.96 7.99 -0.90
C PHE A 133 -5.74 8.26 0.39
N ASP A 134 -5.80 7.23 1.24
CA ASP A 134 -6.39 7.36 2.57
C ASP A 134 -5.34 7.88 3.56
N PRO A 135 -5.48 9.12 4.08
CA PRO A 135 -4.48 9.73 4.96
C PRO A 135 -4.33 8.98 6.29
N GLU A 136 -5.41 8.36 6.80
CA GLU A 136 -5.35 7.60 8.04
C GLU A 136 -4.47 6.35 7.87
N THR A 137 -4.67 5.62 6.79
CA THR A 137 -3.88 4.44 6.45
C THR A 137 -2.41 4.78 6.15
N LEU A 138 -2.15 5.90 5.46
CA LEU A 138 -0.79 6.37 5.21
C LEU A 138 -0.05 6.69 6.51
N LEU A 139 -0.72 7.40 7.45
CA LEU A 139 -0.16 7.71 8.76
C LEU A 139 0.09 6.45 9.61
N GLU A 140 -0.87 5.52 9.65
CA GLU A 140 -0.73 4.27 10.39
C GLU A 140 0.47 3.46 9.92
N LYS A 141 0.68 3.41 8.61
CA LYS A 141 1.79 2.67 7.99
C LYS A 141 3.07 3.48 7.88
N ASN A 142 3.05 4.75 8.28
CA ASN A 142 4.18 5.69 8.17
C ASN A 142 4.72 5.78 6.73
N ILE A 143 3.82 5.88 5.75
CA ILE A 143 4.14 6.02 4.33
C ILE A 143 3.93 7.49 3.93
N THR A 144 4.91 8.05 3.24
CA THR A 144 4.85 9.41 2.69
C THR A 144 4.50 9.42 1.20
N MET A 145 4.10 10.58 0.68
CA MET A 145 3.89 10.74 -0.77
C MET A 145 5.18 10.57 -1.56
N ASP A 146 6.31 10.94 -0.97
CA ASP A 146 7.65 10.73 -1.54
C ASP A 146 7.98 9.24 -1.70
N ASP A 147 7.61 8.41 -0.72
CA ASP A 147 7.81 6.96 -0.79
C ASP A 147 7.01 6.34 -1.94
N ILE A 148 5.77 6.81 -2.12
CA ILE A 148 4.90 6.37 -3.22
C ILE A 148 5.51 6.79 -4.58
N HIS A 149 5.92 8.05 -4.69
CA HIS A 149 6.58 8.57 -5.88
C HIS A 149 7.84 7.77 -6.23
N TYR A 150 8.70 7.52 -5.24
CA TYR A 150 9.90 6.72 -5.40
C TYR A 150 9.59 5.28 -5.86
N ALA A 151 8.57 4.66 -5.27
CA ALA A 151 8.15 3.31 -5.65
C ALA A 151 7.62 3.21 -7.09
N ILE A 152 6.84 4.20 -7.53
CA ILE A 152 6.34 4.29 -8.90
C ILE A 152 7.51 4.50 -9.87
N ASN A 153 8.39 5.45 -9.60
CA ASN A 153 9.56 5.72 -10.45
C ASN A 153 10.52 4.53 -10.53
N SER A 154 10.72 3.83 -9.42
CA SER A 154 11.57 2.63 -9.40
C SER A 154 10.98 1.48 -10.21
N SER A 155 9.64 1.38 -10.28
CA SER A 155 8.95 0.29 -10.98
C SER A 155 8.77 0.55 -12.47
N TYR A 156 8.47 1.79 -12.84
CA TYR A 156 8.09 2.18 -14.21
C TYR A 156 9.11 3.10 -14.90
N GLY A 157 10.10 3.61 -14.15
CA GLY A 157 11.13 4.49 -14.71
C GLY A 157 10.53 5.72 -15.41
N ASN A 158 10.93 5.93 -16.65
CA ASN A 158 10.48 7.07 -17.45
C ASN A 158 9.14 6.83 -18.18
N GLU A 159 8.50 5.67 -17.99
CA GLU A 159 7.23 5.37 -18.68
C GLU A 159 6.05 6.14 -18.08
N ILE A 160 6.12 6.45 -16.76
CA ILE A 160 5.07 7.15 -16.04
C ILE A 160 5.68 8.35 -15.30
N THR A 161 5.15 9.53 -15.58
CA THR A 161 5.47 10.73 -14.81
C THR A 161 4.48 10.85 -13.64
N CYS A 162 4.98 10.96 -12.43
CA CYS A 162 4.18 11.03 -11.23
C CYS A 162 4.25 12.44 -10.63
N VAL A 163 3.10 13.10 -10.53
CA VAL A 163 2.92 14.40 -9.85
C VAL A 163 2.06 14.16 -8.62
N TYR A 164 2.42 14.72 -7.50
CA TYR A 164 1.71 14.48 -6.24
C TYR A 164 1.57 15.77 -5.43
N SER A 165 0.52 15.82 -4.64
CA SER A 165 0.24 16.93 -3.72
C SER A 165 1.02 16.77 -2.42
N ASP A 166 1.20 17.87 -1.70
CA ASP A 166 1.71 17.84 -0.34
C ASP A 166 0.78 17.04 0.57
N PHE A 167 1.34 16.44 1.62
CA PHE A 167 0.62 15.55 2.53
C PHE A 167 -0.61 16.19 3.20
N ASN A 168 -0.67 17.52 3.25
CA ASN A 168 -1.72 18.29 3.93
C ASN A 168 -2.70 18.99 2.97
N SER A 169 -2.68 18.68 1.70
CA SER A 169 -3.56 19.33 0.70
C SER A 169 -4.74 18.46 0.31
#